data_a1efdc5b7b0e2e3a1d0957587cb48771
#
_entry.id   a1efdc5b7b0e2e3a1d0957587cb48771
#
_cell.length_a   1.000
_cell.length_b   1.000
_cell.length_c   1.000
_cell.angle_alpha   90.00
_cell.angle_beta   90.00
_cell.angle_gamma   90.00
#
_symmetry.space_group_name_H-M   'P 1'
#
loop_
_entity.id
_entity.type
_entity.pdbx_description
1 polymer ?
#
loop_
_entity_poly.entity_id
_entity_poly.type
_entity_poly.pdbx_seq_one_letter_code
_entity_poly.pdbx_strand_id
1 'polypeptide(L)'
;MANGVSVFNYVRQNSSQGFQDVVPTATSENIATLANILFDQSYTPMLNEFVSNLINRIGFTMVQNKVFNNPLAMFKKGAVPLGTDIQEIFTNPANAEDYEFSDTAMAKLLTITDPDTHVAYYRRNRKDLYTVTVSREGLQGAFVSWDKFEQYISSLVNSLYNGDYIDEFSYTKQLIRGAYDNNKAIVQTVSALSSESNDKAFVKAVRKLYSKMKFPSTLYNAYSKMSGSEKPVKTWTTPDRICFITTSDVLAEIDVEVLAAAFNMDKADFLGRVVEVDDFGDSKILGCICDESFLQIYNNQFRFDEFYNARTMSWNFYLHAWDTFAISPFANAVILATAESKPVTAISISDVSATVGTDETVSVTLTPDGATSDIDFISSDEDVFTVTKISNTSIKVHPVAAGSAELTAVADNGKTTTADVTVSAAPSTEPSTGA
;
A
#
# COMPACT_ATOMS: atom_id res chain seq x y z
N MET A 1 9.30 -28.39 -9.03
CA MET A 1 9.89 -27.85 -7.80
C MET A 1 11.37 -28.15 -7.80
N ALA A 2 12.21 -27.18 -7.48
CA ALA A 2 13.62 -27.45 -7.31
C ALA A 2 13.78 -28.32 -6.06
N ASN A 3 14.36 -29.52 -6.20
CA ASN A 3 14.63 -30.44 -5.10
C ASN A 3 15.70 -29.80 -4.19
N GLY A 4 15.67 -30.01 -2.86
CA GLY A 4 16.65 -29.51 -1.90
C GLY A 4 18.11 -29.77 -2.29
N VAL A 5 18.38 -30.89 -2.96
CA VAL A 5 19.70 -31.22 -3.56
C VAL A 5 20.10 -30.19 -4.63
N SER A 6 19.17 -29.80 -5.50
CA SER A 6 19.43 -28.82 -6.56
C SER A 6 19.70 -27.43 -5.97
N VAL A 7 18.95 -27.08 -4.94
CA VAL A 7 19.11 -25.81 -4.20
C VAL A 7 20.51 -25.74 -3.56
N PHE A 8 20.90 -26.77 -2.85
CA PHE A 8 22.23 -26.83 -2.21
C PHE A 8 23.36 -26.75 -3.25
N ASN A 9 23.27 -27.50 -4.34
CA ASN A 9 24.27 -27.49 -5.40
C ASN A 9 24.36 -26.12 -6.10
N TYR A 10 23.24 -25.43 -6.25
CA TYR A 10 23.23 -24.08 -6.80
C TYR A 10 23.94 -23.09 -5.86
N VAL A 11 23.69 -23.16 -4.54
CA VAL A 11 24.41 -22.37 -3.54
C VAL A 11 25.91 -22.65 -3.61
N ARG A 12 26.31 -23.94 -3.62
CA ARG A 12 27.70 -24.38 -3.73
C ARG A 12 28.40 -23.81 -4.97
N GLN A 13 27.79 -23.88 -6.15
CA GLN A 13 28.36 -23.37 -7.41
C GLN A 13 28.58 -21.86 -7.39
N ASN A 14 27.82 -21.14 -6.59
CA ASN A 14 27.90 -19.68 -6.47
C ASN A 14 28.68 -19.20 -5.24
N SER A 15 29.23 -20.13 -4.45
CA SER A 15 30.11 -19.85 -3.31
C SER A 15 31.57 -19.74 -3.73
N SER A 16 32.43 -19.29 -2.81
CA SER A 16 33.87 -19.14 -3.05
C SER A 16 34.53 -20.48 -3.44
N GLN A 17 35.66 -20.40 -4.10
CA GLN A 17 36.44 -21.60 -4.44
C GLN A 17 36.81 -22.39 -3.18
N GLY A 18 37.20 -21.72 -2.10
CA GLY A 18 37.49 -22.35 -0.81
C GLY A 18 36.33 -23.15 -0.23
N PHE A 19 35.12 -22.65 -0.39
CA PHE A 19 33.89 -23.40 -0.03
C PHE A 19 33.69 -24.62 -0.90
N GLN A 20 33.87 -24.49 -2.23
CA GLN A 20 33.68 -25.58 -3.19
C GLN A 20 34.68 -26.71 -3.01
N ASP A 21 35.91 -26.39 -2.58
CA ASP A 21 36.97 -27.38 -2.35
C ASP A 21 36.72 -28.26 -1.10
N VAL A 22 36.05 -27.71 -0.09
CA VAL A 22 35.79 -28.40 1.18
C VAL A 22 34.40 -29.05 1.22
N VAL A 23 33.38 -28.40 0.64
CA VAL A 23 32.00 -28.89 0.66
C VAL A 23 31.71 -29.69 -0.63
N PRO A 24 31.49 -31.00 -0.56
CA PRO A 24 31.26 -31.82 -1.74
C PRO A 24 29.90 -31.52 -2.37
N THR A 25 29.72 -31.96 -3.61
CA THR A 25 28.44 -31.88 -4.31
C THR A 25 27.36 -32.67 -3.58
N ALA A 26 26.19 -32.05 -3.41
CA ALA A 26 25.03 -32.69 -2.76
C ALA A 26 24.46 -33.80 -3.64
N THR A 27 24.14 -34.91 -2.99
CA THR A 27 23.42 -36.06 -3.55
C THR A 27 22.23 -36.41 -2.67
N SER A 28 21.35 -37.28 -3.12
CA SER A 28 20.18 -37.72 -2.31
C SER A 28 20.56 -38.38 -0.98
N GLU A 29 21.81 -38.86 -0.84
CA GLU A 29 22.22 -39.72 0.29
C GLU A 29 23.20 -39.01 1.24
N ASN A 30 23.85 -37.90 0.85
CA ASN A 30 24.96 -37.32 1.62
C ASN A 30 24.61 -36.12 2.53
N ILE A 31 23.33 -35.86 2.78
CA ILE A 31 22.89 -34.69 3.58
C ILE A 31 23.54 -34.65 4.97
N ALA A 32 23.66 -35.77 5.65
CA ALA A 32 24.29 -35.87 6.98
C ALA A 32 25.78 -35.54 6.94
N THR A 33 26.49 -35.94 5.89
CA THR A 33 27.90 -35.58 5.69
C THR A 33 28.08 -34.09 5.45
N LEU A 34 27.21 -33.51 4.63
CA LEU A 34 27.19 -32.06 4.37
C LEU A 34 26.89 -31.26 5.64
N ALA A 35 25.91 -31.72 6.44
CA ALA A 35 25.60 -31.12 7.71
C ALA A 35 26.81 -31.14 8.67
N ASN A 36 27.50 -32.25 8.79
CA ASN A 36 28.70 -32.36 9.65
C ASN A 36 29.82 -31.41 9.20
N ILE A 37 30.03 -31.23 7.91
CA ILE A 37 31.05 -30.30 7.38
C ILE A 37 30.62 -28.84 7.64
N LEU A 38 29.38 -28.48 7.39
CA LEU A 38 28.89 -27.09 7.55
C LEU A 38 28.78 -26.67 9.00
N PHE A 39 28.38 -27.57 9.89
CA PHE A 39 28.19 -27.27 11.32
C PHE A 39 29.43 -27.56 12.19
N ASP A 40 30.58 -27.87 11.57
CA ASP A 40 31.84 -28.03 12.30
C ASP A 40 32.13 -26.79 13.12
N GLN A 41 32.33 -26.98 14.42
CA GLN A 41 32.55 -25.89 15.38
C GLN A 41 33.90 -25.21 15.21
N SER A 42 34.85 -25.84 14.51
CA SER A 42 36.21 -25.33 14.30
C SER A 42 36.28 -24.31 13.14
N TYR A 43 35.25 -24.22 12.25
CA TYR A 43 35.30 -23.32 11.10
C TYR A 43 33.97 -22.68 10.74
N THR A 44 33.57 -21.68 11.50
CA THR A 44 32.30 -20.92 11.34
C THR A 44 32.16 -20.16 9.99
N PRO A 45 33.23 -19.68 9.29
CA PRO A 45 33.09 -18.96 8.04
C PRO A 45 32.32 -19.71 6.93
N MET A 46 32.45 -21.03 6.84
CA MET A 46 31.75 -21.82 5.83
C MET A 46 30.23 -21.82 6.02
N LEU A 47 29.77 -21.93 7.26
CA LEU A 47 28.34 -21.86 7.55
C LEU A 47 27.78 -20.48 7.23
N ASN A 48 28.51 -19.42 7.58
CA ASN A 48 28.11 -18.04 7.26
C ASN A 48 28.01 -17.80 5.76
N GLU A 49 29.02 -18.26 4.99
CA GLU A 49 28.99 -18.14 3.53
C GLU A 49 27.84 -18.94 2.92
N PHE A 50 27.59 -20.15 3.43
CA PHE A 50 26.47 -20.98 2.97
C PHE A 50 25.13 -20.28 3.19
N VAL A 51 24.89 -19.77 4.40
CA VAL A 51 23.63 -19.11 4.78
C VAL A 51 23.42 -17.84 3.99
N SER A 52 24.45 -17.02 3.84
CA SER A 52 24.43 -15.81 3.02
C SER A 52 24.04 -16.10 1.57
N ASN A 53 24.75 -17.02 0.93
CA ASN A 53 24.46 -17.38 -0.46
C ASN A 53 23.11 -18.08 -0.63
N LEU A 54 22.66 -18.84 0.37
CA LEU A 54 21.39 -19.55 0.36
C LEU A 54 20.24 -18.56 0.22
N ILE A 55 20.12 -17.60 1.10
CA ILE A 55 18.97 -16.70 1.14
C ILE A 55 19.04 -15.64 0.05
N ASN A 56 20.21 -15.07 -0.22
CA ASN A 56 20.38 -14.07 -1.28
C ASN A 56 20.06 -14.60 -2.69
N ARG A 57 20.26 -15.88 -2.94
CA ARG A 57 20.13 -16.45 -4.29
C ARG A 57 18.85 -17.27 -4.51
N ILE A 58 18.37 -17.94 -3.47
CA ILE A 58 17.16 -18.78 -3.56
C ILE A 58 15.90 -17.95 -3.49
N GLY A 59 15.92 -16.80 -2.81
CA GLY A 59 14.81 -15.88 -2.76
C GLY A 59 14.18 -15.58 -4.12
N PHE A 60 14.99 -15.49 -5.16
CA PHE A 60 14.50 -15.23 -6.52
C PHE A 60 13.96 -16.48 -7.26
N THR A 61 14.33 -17.66 -6.86
CA THR A 61 13.99 -18.90 -7.64
C THR A 61 12.78 -19.64 -7.08
N MET A 62 12.57 -19.61 -5.75
CA MET A 62 11.46 -20.33 -5.08
C MET A 62 10.19 -19.52 -4.91
N VAL A 63 10.26 -18.20 -5.00
CA VAL A 63 9.16 -17.25 -4.77
C VAL A 63 7.98 -17.47 -5.73
N GLN A 64 8.21 -17.99 -6.94
CA GLN A 64 7.15 -18.12 -7.95
C GLN A 64 6.05 -19.14 -7.62
N ASN A 65 6.24 -20.04 -6.64
CA ASN A 65 5.32 -21.17 -6.45
C ASN A 65 4.35 -21.06 -5.25
N LYS A 66 4.55 -20.13 -4.28
CA LYS A 66 3.71 -19.99 -3.08
C LYS A 66 3.59 -18.55 -2.56
N VAL A 67 3.71 -17.57 -3.43
CA VAL A 67 3.61 -16.14 -3.07
C VAL A 67 2.18 -15.67 -3.24
N PHE A 68 1.73 -14.79 -2.36
CA PHE A 68 0.47 -14.10 -2.52
C PHE A 68 0.44 -13.40 -3.89
N ASN A 69 -0.54 -13.76 -4.71
CA ASN A 69 -0.72 -13.14 -6.01
C ASN A 69 -1.48 -11.83 -5.84
N ASN A 70 -0.76 -10.72 -5.78
CA ASN A 70 -1.37 -9.38 -5.66
C ASN A 70 -2.15 -9.03 -6.94
N PRO A 71 -3.49 -8.97 -6.91
CA PRO A 71 -4.29 -8.63 -8.10
C PRO A 71 -4.05 -7.19 -8.58
N LEU A 72 -3.56 -6.30 -7.71
CA LEU A 72 -3.25 -4.90 -8.04
C LEU A 72 -1.81 -4.69 -8.55
N ALA A 73 -1.00 -5.76 -8.66
CA ALA A 73 0.39 -5.67 -9.14
C ALA A 73 0.51 -5.10 -10.56
N MET A 74 -0.55 -5.18 -11.38
CA MET A 74 -0.59 -4.61 -12.73
C MET A 74 -0.38 -3.09 -12.75
N PHE A 75 -0.67 -2.39 -11.64
CA PHE A 75 -0.49 -0.94 -11.53
C PHE A 75 0.93 -0.52 -11.16
N LYS A 76 1.83 -1.46 -10.88
CA LYS A 76 3.24 -1.18 -10.59
C LYS A 76 3.98 -0.79 -11.85
N LYS A 77 4.53 0.43 -11.88
CA LYS A 77 5.12 1.04 -13.09
C LYS A 77 6.60 0.70 -13.30
N GLY A 78 7.30 0.22 -12.27
CA GLY A 78 8.71 -0.14 -12.34
C GLY A 78 9.57 0.55 -11.29
N ALA A 79 10.89 0.54 -11.48
CA ALA A 79 11.86 1.07 -10.53
C ALA A 79 12.29 2.50 -10.86
N VAL A 80 12.43 3.33 -9.83
CA VAL A 80 12.92 4.71 -9.91
C VAL A 80 14.13 4.87 -8.99
N PRO A 81 15.22 5.55 -9.43
CA PRO A 81 16.40 5.75 -8.59
C PRO A 81 16.10 6.46 -7.28
N LEU A 82 16.85 6.09 -6.22
CA LEU A 82 16.77 6.76 -4.92
C LEU A 82 17.14 8.25 -5.03
N GLY A 83 16.38 9.08 -4.31
CA GLY A 83 16.65 10.52 -4.22
C GLY A 83 16.08 11.37 -5.34
N THR A 84 15.33 10.76 -6.27
CA THR A 84 14.61 11.48 -7.32
C THR A 84 13.12 11.51 -7.03
N ASP A 85 12.49 12.69 -7.19
CA ASP A 85 11.04 12.81 -7.23
C ASP A 85 10.54 12.42 -8.62
N ILE A 86 9.38 11.80 -8.68
CA ILE A 86 8.74 11.44 -9.95
C ILE A 86 7.93 12.62 -10.42
N GLN A 87 8.17 13.06 -11.64
CA GLN A 87 7.44 14.16 -12.28
C GLN A 87 6.47 13.61 -13.32
N GLU A 88 5.20 13.92 -13.19
CA GLU A 88 4.18 13.69 -14.20
C GLU A 88 3.83 15.01 -14.87
N ILE A 89 3.93 15.06 -16.19
CA ILE A 89 3.64 16.25 -16.99
C ILE A 89 2.44 15.97 -17.88
N PHE A 90 1.45 16.83 -17.82
CA PHE A 90 0.30 16.78 -18.70
C PHE A 90 0.20 18.09 -19.49
N THR A 91 0.02 18.00 -20.80
CA THR A 91 -0.19 19.16 -21.69
C THR A 91 -1.56 19.08 -22.33
N ASN A 92 -2.39 20.11 -22.15
CA ASN A 92 -3.70 20.20 -22.78
C ASN A 92 -3.59 20.26 -24.31
N PRO A 93 -4.56 19.68 -25.04
CA PRO A 93 -4.66 19.90 -26.50
C PRO A 93 -4.80 21.38 -26.81
N ALA A 94 -4.10 21.84 -27.84
CA ALA A 94 -4.24 23.21 -28.33
C ALA A 94 -5.67 23.49 -28.79
N ASN A 95 -6.16 24.68 -28.51
CA ASN A 95 -7.44 25.14 -29.04
C ASN A 95 -7.24 25.71 -30.45
N ALA A 96 -8.20 25.45 -31.34
CA ALA A 96 -8.22 26.09 -32.68
C ALA A 96 -8.56 27.56 -32.51
N GLU A 97 -7.88 28.40 -33.28
CA GLU A 97 -8.24 29.82 -33.49
C GLU A 97 -8.89 29.97 -34.86
N ASP A 98 -9.78 30.96 -35.00
CA ASP A 98 -10.40 31.26 -36.27
C ASP A 98 -9.35 31.80 -37.27
N TYR A 99 -9.41 31.31 -38.50
CA TYR A 99 -8.52 31.75 -39.55
C TYR A 99 -9.11 33.01 -40.22
N GLU A 100 -8.61 34.17 -39.81
CA GLU A 100 -9.05 35.46 -40.31
C GLU A 100 -7.91 36.21 -41.03
N PHE A 101 -8.24 36.88 -42.15
CA PHE A 101 -7.37 37.86 -42.80
C PHE A 101 -7.82 39.29 -42.39
N SER A 102 -7.51 39.66 -41.13
CA SER A 102 -7.82 40.97 -40.60
C SER A 102 -6.57 41.65 -40.02
N ASP A 103 -6.60 42.98 -39.87
CA ASP A 103 -5.51 43.70 -39.18
C ASP A 103 -5.29 43.17 -37.75
N THR A 104 -6.34 42.66 -37.11
CA THR A 104 -6.30 42.01 -35.79
C THR A 104 -5.57 40.67 -35.85
N ALA A 105 -5.74 39.90 -36.90
CA ALA A 105 -5.01 38.66 -37.11
C ALA A 105 -3.52 38.90 -37.39
N MET A 106 -3.21 39.96 -38.14
CA MET A 106 -1.81 40.36 -38.36
C MET A 106 -1.12 40.85 -37.08
N ALA A 107 -1.84 41.50 -36.18
CA ALA A 107 -1.31 41.89 -34.86
C ALA A 107 -0.98 40.66 -33.95
N LYS A 108 -1.67 39.54 -34.15
CA LYS A 108 -1.40 38.28 -33.45
C LYS A 108 -0.23 37.49 -34.04
N LEU A 109 0.31 37.83 -35.17
CA LEU A 109 1.37 37.07 -35.88
C LEU A 109 2.64 36.87 -35.01
N LEU A 110 2.92 37.78 -34.10
CA LEU A 110 4.07 37.72 -33.18
C LEU A 110 3.68 37.36 -31.76
N THR A 111 2.43 36.92 -31.52
CA THR A 111 1.98 36.51 -30.21
C THR A 111 2.59 35.15 -29.89
N ILE A 112 3.24 35.03 -28.71
CA ILE A 112 3.75 33.77 -28.19
C ILE A 112 2.62 33.09 -27.44
N THR A 113 2.27 31.87 -27.84
CA THR A 113 1.28 31.03 -27.15
C THR A 113 2.02 29.87 -26.49
N ASP A 114 2.19 29.93 -25.18
CA ASP A 114 2.81 28.87 -24.43
C ASP A 114 1.87 27.66 -24.32
N PRO A 115 2.40 26.42 -24.34
CA PRO A 115 1.61 25.21 -24.08
C PRO A 115 0.98 25.24 -22.69
N ASP A 116 -0.29 24.87 -22.62
CA ASP A 116 -0.99 24.72 -21.32
C ASP A 116 -0.55 23.41 -20.65
N THR A 117 0.48 23.51 -19.81
CA THR A 117 1.17 22.37 -19.19
C THR A 117 0.98 22.38 -17.70
N HIS A 118 0.61 21.22 -17.15
CA HIS A 118 0.42 20.97 -15.71
C HIS A 118 1.39 19.89 -15.25
N VAL A 119 1.86 20.01 -13.99
CA VAL A 119 2.87 19.13 -13.42
C VAL A 119 2.43 18.64 -12.06
N ALA A 120 2.60 17.35 -11.81
CA ALA A 120 2.45 16.72 -10.51
C ALA A 120 3.77 16.05 -10.11
N TYR A 121 4.10 16.09 -8.82
CA TYR A 121 5.30 15.49 -8.26
C TYR A 121 4.92 14.43 -7.23
N TYR A 122 5.58 13.27 -7.31
CA TYR A 122 5.38 12.16 -6.38
C TYR A 122 6.67 11.86 -5.66
N ARG A 123 6.59 11.81 -4.32
CA ARG A 123 7.71 11.47 -3.44
C ARG A 123 7.50 10.12 -2.81
N ARG A 124 8.62 9.47 -2.51
CA ARG A 124 8.61 8.22 -1.76
C ARG A 124 7.93 8.42 -0.40
N ASN A 125 6.93 7.58 -0.12
CA ASN A 125 6.13 7.62 1.11
C ASN A 125 6.11 6.30 1.88
N ARG A 126 6.66 5.21 1.30
CA ARG A 126 6.82 3.93 2.00
C ARG A 126 8.30 3.63 2.24
N LYS A 127 8.64 3.16 3.47
CA LYS A 127 9.95 2.68 3.88
C LYS A 127 9.77 1.54 4.88
N ASP A 128 9.52 0.35 4.37
CA ASP A 128 9.29 -0.81 5.22
C ASP A 128 10.54 -1.68 5.33
N LEU A 129 10.63 -2.36 6.46
CA LEU A 129 11.68 -3.30 6.80
C LEU A 129 11.06 -4.60 7.29
N TYR A 130 11.29 -5.69 6.57
CA TYR A 130 10.89 -7.03 6.99
C TYR A 130 12.09 -7.78 7.52
N THR A 131 11.94 -8.38 8.70
CA THR A 131 13.03 -9.04 9.40
C THR A 131 12.68 -10.51 9.68
N VAL A 132 13.61 -11.40 9.35
CA VAL A 132 13.55 -12.82 9.72
C VAL A 132 14.88 -13.24 10.33
N THR A 133 14.82 -13.96 11.44
CA THR A 133 16.00 -14.50 12.12
C THR A 133 16.10 -16.01 11.92
N VAL A 134 17.25 -16.45 11.47
CA VAL A 134 17.60 -17.87 11.32
C VAL A 134 18.55 -18.27 12.44
N SER A 135 18.11 -19.14 13.34
CA SER A 135 18.97 -19.69 14.38
C SER A 135 19.81 -20.84 13.86
N ARG A 136 21.02 -20.99 14.40
CA ARG A 136 21.89 -22.13 14.07
C ARG A 136 21.22 -23.47 14.36
N GLU A 137 20.48 -23.59 15.47
CA GLU A 137 19.76 -24.79 15.86
C GLU A 137 18.65 -25.11 14.86
N GLY A 138 17.86 -24.11 14.44
CA GLY A 138 16.79 -24.28 13.46
C GLY A 138 17.32 -24.75 12.11
N LEU A 139 18.42 -24.15 11.64
CA LEU A 139 19.08 -24.57 10.41
C LEU A 139 19.67 -25.99 10.53
N GLN A 140 20.32 -26.32 11.64
CA GLN A 140 20.84 -27.68 11.88
C GLN A 140 19.73 -28.73 11.90
N GLY A 141 18.57 -28.39 12.50
CA GLY A 141 17.37 -29.23 12.48
C GLY A 141 16.80 -29.46 11.07
N ALA A 142 16.95 -28.51 10.19
CA ALA A 142 16.54 -28.62 8.79
C ALA A 142 17.40 -29.62 7.99
N PHE A 143 18.69 -29.76 8.33
CA PHE A 143 19.60 -30.70 7.65
C PHE A 143 19.40 -32.18 8.01
N VAL A 144 18.34 -32.53 8.71
CA VAL A 144 17.97 -33.95 8.98
C VAL A 144 17.50 -34.67 7.72
N SER A 145 16.82 -33.98 6.79
CA SER A 145 16.43 -34.50 5.49
C SER A 145 16.29 -33.40 4.46
N TRP A 146 16.43 -33.72 3.17
CA TRP A 146 16.27 -32.76 2.09
C TRP A 146 14.88 -32.11 2.05
N ASP A 147 13.83 -32.84 2.39
CA ASP A 147 12.46 -32.31 2.44
C ASP A 147 12.29 -31.29 3.56
N LYS A 148 12.85 -31.54 4.75
CA LYS A 148 12.83 -30.57 5.85
C LYS A 148 13.64 -29.31 5.52
N PHE A 149 14.79 -29.48 4.89
CA PHE A 149 15.61 -28.37 4.43
C PHE A 149 14.87 -27.48 3.43
N GLU A 150 14.24 -28.08 2.43
CA GLU A 150 13.45 -27.35 1.43
C GLU A 150 12.26 -26.63 2.07
N GLN A 151 11.51 -27.28 2.97
CA GLN A 151 10.39 -26.66 3.71
C GLN A 151 10.84 -25.49 4.55
N TYR A 152 11.96 -25.63 5.26
CA TYR A 152 12.50 -24.57 6.12
C TYR A 152 12.89 -23.34 5.31
N ILE A 153 13.66 -23.52 4.23
CA ILE A 153 14.07 -22.42 3.36
C ILE A 153 12.86 -21.76 2.69
N SER A 154 11.92 -22.56 2.18
CA SER A 154 10.69 -22.03 1.57
C SER A 154 9.87 -21.20 2.56
N SER A 155 9.79 -21.61 3.82
CA SER A 155 9.04 -20.87 4.85
C SER A 155 9.66 -19.51 5.15
N LEU A 156 11.00 -19.42 5.22
CA LEU A 156 11.73 -18.18 5.48
C LEU A 156 11.54 -17.16 4.34
N VAL A 157 11.75 -17.63 3.12
CA VAL A 157 11.60 -16.80 1.93
C VAL A 157 10.16 -16.33 1.76
N ASN A 158 9.19 -17.26 1.88
CA ASN A 158 7.78 -16.93 1.75
C ASN A 158 7.32 -15.93 2.83
N SER A 159 7.86 -16.01 4.03
CA SER A 159 7.54 -15.06 5.12
C SER A 159 7.91 -13.62 4.74
N LEU A 160 9.13 -13.40 4.23
CA LEU A 160 9.62 -12.06 3.87
C LEU A 160 8.85 -11.46 2.69
N TYR A 161 8.74 -12.22 1.59
CA TYR A 161 8.12 -11.70 0.37
C TYR A 161 6.60 -11.59 0.46
N ASN A 162 5.94 -12.53 1.14
CA ASN A 162 4.49 -12.43 1.36
C ASN A 162 4.15 -11.22 2.24
N GLY A 163 4.97 -10.90 3.24
CA GLY A 163 4.80 -9.68 4.03
C GLY A 163 4.77 -8.44 3.14
N ASP A 164 5.77 -8.29 2.27
CA ASP A 164 5.85 -7.16 1.34
C ASP A 164 4.66 -7.10 0.36
N TYR A 165 4.28 -8.24 -0.26
CA TYR A 165 3.17 -8.25 -1.23
C TYR A 165 1.80 -8.01 -0.60
N ILE A 166 1.57 -8.48 0.62
CA ILE A 166 0.33 -8.23 1.36
C ILE A 166 0.23 -6.74 1.72
N ASP A 167 1.34 -6.15 2.17
CA ASP A 167 1.37 -4.73 2.51
C ASP A 167 1.24 -3.85 1.26
N GLU A 168 1.92 -4.19 0.15
CA GLU A 168 1.76 -3.50 -1.14
C GLU A 168 0.30 -3.51 -1.60
N PHE A 169 -0.38 -4.67 -1.48
CA PHE A 169 -1.80 -4.80 -1.79
C PHE A 169 -2.65 -3.89 -0.89
N SER A 170 -2.40 -3.90 0.42
CA SER A 170 -3.12 -3.07 1.39
C SER A 170 -2.92 -1.58 1.14
N TYR A 171 -1.69 -1.13 0.89
CA TYR A 171 -1.40 0.27 0.57
C TYR A 171 -2.04 0.70 -0.75
N THR A 172 -2.10 -0.17 -1.75
CA THR A 172 -2.76 0.14 -3.02
C THR A 172 -4.27 0.32 -2.84
N LYS A 173 -4.92 -0.50 -2.02
CA LYS A 173 -6.33 -0.30 -1.65
C LYS A 173 -6.54 1.02 -0.89
N GLN A 174 -5.64 1.34 0.04
CA GLN A 174 -5.69 2.59 0.80
C GLN A 174 -5.54 3.83 -0.09
N LEU A 175 -4.83 3.76 -1.22
CA LEU A 175 -4.81 4.87 -2.19
C LEU A 175 -6.21 5.20 -2.72
N ILE A 176 -7.00 4.17 -3.06
CA ILE A 176 -8.37 4.35 -3.56
C ILE A 176 -9.27 4.90 -2.46
N ARG A 177 -9.15 4.34 -1.24
CA ARG A 177 -9.87 4.85 -0.06
C ARG A 177 -9.49 6.30 0.23
N GLY A 178 -8.21 6.63 0.34
CA GLY A 178 -7.74 7.98 0.58
C GLY A 178 -8.12 8.98 -0.53
N ALA A 179 -8.24 8.50 -1.78
CA ALA A 179 -8.78 9.31 -2.88
C ALA A 179 -10.27 9.64 -2.68
N TYR A 180 -11.06 8.69 -2.16
CA TYR A 180 -12.45 8.89 -1.77
C TYR A 180 -12.54 9.82 -0.55
N ASP A 181 -11.88 9.48 0.54
CA ASP A 181 -11.97 10.17 1.83
C ASP A 181 -11.61 11.65 1.72
N ASN A 182 -10.61 11.99 0.87
CA ASN A 182 -10.09 13.33 0.69
C ASN A 182 -10.55 14.02 -0.58
N ASN A 183 -11.56 13.47 -1.26
CA ASN A 183 -12.12 14.04 -2.48
C ASN A 183 -11.07 14.28 -3.60
N LYS A 184 -10.02 13.43 -3.63
CA LYS A 184 -8.94 13.47 -4.63
C LYS A 184 -9.25 12.66 -5.89
N ALA A 185 -10.45 12.12 -6.01
CA ALA A 185 -11.00 11.49 -7.21
C ALA A 185 -12.44 11.99 -7.45
N ILE A 186 -12.97 11.71 -8.62
CA ILE A 186 -14.40 11.96 -8.88
C ILE A 186 -15.18 10.87 -8.17
N VAL A 187 -16.18 11.25 -7.38
CA VAL A 187 -17.10 10.33 -6.71
C VAL A 187 -18.45 10.41 -7.38
N GLN A 188 -18.99 9.27 -7.79
CA GLN A 188 -20.38 9.15 -8.25
C GLN A 188 -21.16 8.35 -7.23
N THR A 189 -22.15 8.99 -6.62
CA THR A 189 -23.05 8.33 -5.66
C THR A 189 -23.99 7.37 -6.39
N VAL A 190 -24.09 6.16 -5.89
CA VAL A 190 -24.96 5.08 -6.36
C VAL A 190 -25.73 4.48 -5.19
N SER A 191 -26.88 3.85 -5.45
CA SER A 191 -27.63 3.16 -4.40
C SER A 191 -26.90 1.89 -3.95
N ALA A 192 -27.07 1.52 -2.69
CA ALA A 192 -26.56 0.24 -2.18
C ALA A 192 -27.18 -0.93 -2.97
N LEU A 193 -26.38 -1.97 -3.21
CA LEU A 193 -26.81 -3.19 -3.91
C LEU A 193 -27.67 -4.04 -2.96
N SER A 194 -28.95 -3.75 -2.91
CA SER A 194 -29.92 -4.42 -2.02
C SER A 194 -31.17 -4.89 -2.76
N SER A 195 -31.22 -4.65 -4.08
CA SER A 195 -32.35 -5.04 -4.92
C SER A 195 -31.91 -5.09 -6.38
N GLU A 196 -32.57 -5.96 -7.16
CA GLU A 196 -32.35 -6.11 -8.61
C GLU A 196 -32.43 -4.78 -9.38
N SER A 197 -33.26 -3.85 -8.92
CA SER A 197 -33.38 -2.51 -9.52
C SER A 197 -32.13 -1.68 -9.32
N ASN A 198 -31.51 -1.75 -8.11
CA ASN A 198 -30.29 -1.05 -7.78
C ASN A 198 -29.10 -1.66 -8.52
N ASP A 199 -29.05 -2.99 -8.65
CA ASP A 199 -28.00 -3.71 -9.36
C ASP A 199 -28.00 -3.31 -10.84
N LYS A 200 -29.18 -3.28 -11.48
CA LYS A 200 -29.34 -2.78 -12.86
C LYS A 200 -28.94 -1.30 -12.99
N ALA A 201 -29.28 -0.47 -12.00
CA ALA A 201 -28.89 0.94 -11.99
C ALA A 201 -27.36 1.11 -11.86
N PHE A 202 -26.72 0.30 -11.02
CA PHE A 202 -25.26 0.28 -10.87
C PHE A 202 -24.57 -0.12 -12.18
N VAL A 203 -24.96 -1.24 -12.79
CA VAL A 203 -24.41 -1.69 -14.09
C VAL A 203 -24.60 -0.62 -15.16
N LYS A 204 -25.74 0.06 -15.19
CA LYS A 204 -25.99 1.19 -16.11
C LYS A 204 -25.06 2.37 -15.83
N ALA A 205 -24.75 2.66 -14.56
CA ALA A 205 -23.80 3.71 -14.19
C ALA A 205 -22.39 3.36 -14.66
N VAL A 206 -21.93 2.15 -14.40
CA VAL A 206 -20.62 1.63 -14.86
C VAL A 206 -20.50 1.72 -16.38
N ARG A 207 -21.51 1.23 -17.12
CA ARG A 207 -21.56 1.30 -18.59
C ARG A 207 -21.48 2.73 -19.10
N LYS A 208 -22.22 3.64 -18.46
CA LYS A 208 -22.22 5.06 -18.83
C LYS A 208 -20.84 5.68 -18.65
N LEU A 209 -20.17 5.40 -17.55
CA LEU A 209 -18.82 5.88 -17.26
C LEU A 209 -17.82 5.34 -18.29
N TYR A 210 -17.79 4.01 -18.48
CA TYR A 210 -16.93 3.37 -19.46
C TYR A 210 -17.07 3.99 -20.85
N SER A 211 -18.33 4.21 -21.31
CA SER A 211 -18.58 4.81 -22.63
C SER A 211 -18.15 6.26 -22.70
N LYS A 212 -18.30 7.05 -21.64
CA LYS A 212 -18.00 8.48 -21.63
C LYS A 212 -16.50 8.77 -21.43
N MET A 213 -15.78 7.96 -20.67
CA MET A 213 -14.33 8.13 -20.46
C MET A 213 -13.48 7.98 -21.71
N LYS A 214 -14.03 7.38 -22.79
CA LYS A 214 -13.37 7.25 -24.10
C LYS A 214 -13.27 8.59 -24.84
N PHE A 215 -14.09 9.56 -24.48
CA PHE A 215 -14.15 10.85 -25.17
C PHE A 215 -13.47 11.94 -24.35
N PRO A 216 -12.80 12.91 -25.02
CA PRO A 216 -12.17 14.03 -24.35
C PRO A 216 -13.15 14.77 -23.43
N SER A 217 -12.82 14.84 -22.15
CA SER A 217 -13.68 15.44 -21.12
C SER A 217 -12.84 16.00 -19.97
N THR A 218 -13.36 17.01 -19.30
CA THR A 218 -12.80 17.57 -18.06
C THR A 218 -13.48 17.02 -16.80
N LEU A 219 -14.45 16.10 -16.94
CA LEU A 219 -15.35 15.68 -15.86
C LEU A 219 -14.85 14.47 -15.06
N TYR A 220 -13.86 13.73 -15.57
CA TYR A 220 -13.47 12.43 -15.01
C TYR A 220 -12.07 12.41 -14.40
N ASN A 221 -11.36 13.56 -14.42
CA ASN A 221 -10.06 13.70 -13.76
C ASN A 221 -10.16 14.61 -12.53
N ALA A 222 -9.37 14.29 -11.51
CA ALA A 222 -9.39 15.01 -10.24
C ALA A 222 -8.90 16.45 -10.38
N TYR A 223 -7.93 16.69 -11.25
CA TYR A 223 -7.33 18.00 -11.45
C TYR A 223 -8.35 19.07 -11.85
N SER A 224 -9.23 18.74 -12.79
CA SER A 224 -10.29 19.66 -13.25
C SER A 224 -11.36 19.93 -12.17
N LYS A 225 -11.50 19.02 -11.19
CA LYS A 225 -12.43 19.19 -10.08
C LYS A 225 -11.85 20.06 -8.97
N MET A 226 -10.52 20.16 -8.84
CA MET A 226 -9.89 20.92 -7.77
C MET A 226 -10.31 22.39 -7.82
N SER A 227 -10.78 22.88 -6.66
CA SER A 227 -11.20 24.27 -6.48
C SER A 227 -10.04 25.22 -6.81
N GLY A 228 -10.22 26.13 -7.75
CA GLY A 228 -9.22 27.10 -8.17
C GLY A 228 -8.44 26.73 -9.45
N SER A 229 -8.75 25.61 -10.10
CA SER A 229 -8.18 25.30 -11.42
C SER A 229 -8.80 26.23 -12.48
N GLU A 230 -8.05 27.27 -12.88
CA GLU A 230 -8.47 28.19 -13.95
C GLU A 230 -8.45 27.52 -15.33
N LYS A 231 -7.65 26.47 -15.47
CA LYS A 231 -7.47 25.73 -16.72
C LYS A 231 -7.76 24.24 -16.52
N PRO A 232 -8.98 23.78 -16.82
CA PRO A 232 -9.33 22.37 -16.66
C PRO A 232 -8.55 21.49 -17.64
N VAL A 233 -8.15 20.32 -17.17
CA VAL A 233 -7.43 19.31 -17.96
C VAL A 233 -8.41 18.47 -18.76
N LYS A 234 -8.23 18.40 -20.08
CA LYS A 234 -9.08 17.60 -20.98
C LYS A 234 -8.43 16.25 -21.26
N THR A 235 -8.99 15.19 -20.70
CA THR A 235 -8.45 13.82 -20.77
C THR A 235 -9.44 12.84 -21.39
N TRP A 236 -8.92 11.74 -21.92
CA TRP A 236 -9.67 10.58 -22.40
C TRP A 236 -8.86 9.32 -22.15
N THR A 237 -9.52 8.18 -22.09
CA THR A 237 -8.88 6.89 -21.86
C THR A 237 -9.25 5.92 -22.97
N THR A 238 -8.26 5.26 -23.55
CA THR A 238 -8.52 4.22 -24.56
C THR A 238 -9.17 3.00 -23.90
N PRO A 239 -10.05 2.26 -24.61
CA PRO A 239 -10.80 1.14 -24.04
C PRO A 239 -9.92 0.06 -23.41
N ASP A 240 -8.73 -0.14 -23.97
CA ASP A 240 -7.72 -1.11 -23.52
C ASP A 240 -7.03 -0.75 -22.20
N ARG A 241 -7.18 0.49 -21.72
CA ARG A 241 -6.58 1.00 -20.49
C ARG A 241 -7.59 1.26 -19.36
N ILE A 242 -8.89 1.09 -19.64
CA ILE A 242 -9.91 1.24 -18.60
C ILE A 242 -9.98 -0.03 -17.78
N CYS A 243 -9.74 0.08 -16.47
CA CYS A 243 -9.86 -0.99 -15.48
C CYS A 243 -11.03 -0.72 -14.55
N PHE A 244 -11.67 -1.78 -14.07
CA PHE A 244 -12.72 -1.72 -13.05
C PHE A 244 -12.24 -2.51 -11.83
N ILE A 245 -11.94 -1.81 -10.73
CA ILE A 245 -11.55 -2.40 -9.45
C ILE A 245 -12.80 -2.45 -8.59
N THR A 246 -13.16 -3.62 -8.09
CA THR A 246 -14.39 -3.80 -7.29
C THR A 246 -14.23 -4.91 -6.26
N THR A 247 -15.12 -4.96 -5.29
CA THR A 247 -15.05 -5.97 -4.22
C THR A 247 -15.70 -7.28 -4.64
N SER A 248 -15.28 -8.37 -3.98
CA SER A 248 -15.88 -9.70 -4.15
C SER A 248 -17.39 -9.70 -3.88
N ASP A 249 -17.85 -8.91 -2.90
CA ASP A 249 -19.27 -8.78 -2.56
C ASP A 249 -20.08 -8.20 -3.71
N VAL A 250 -19.57 -7.15 -4.35
CA VAL A 250 -20.21 -6.54 -5.54
C VAL A 250 -20.28 -7.52 -6.70
N LEU A 251 -19.21 -8.30 -6.93
CA LEU A 251 -19.19 -9.31 -8.00
C LEU A 251 -20.12 -10.49 -7.70
N ALA A 252 -20.36 -10.82 -6.43
CA ALA A 252 -21.29 -11.86 -6.03
C ALA A 252 -22.75 -11.44 -6.24
N GLU A 253 -23.07 -10.16 -6.06
CA GLU A 253 -24.42 -9.61 -6.25
C GLU A 253 -24.75 -9.38 -7.73
N ILE A 254 -23.75 -9.07 -8.55
CA ILE A 254 -23.94 -8.71 -9.96
C ILE A 254 -23.46 -9.83 -10.87
N ASP A 255 -24.32 -10.27 -11.80
CA ASP A 255 -23.93 -11.24 -12.82
C ASP A 255 -22.80 -10.68 -13.70
N VAL A 256 -21.67 -11.41 -13.72
CA VAL A 256 -20.47 -11.08 -14.51
C VAL A 256 -20.78 -10.97 -16.00
N GLU A 257 -21.75 -11.73 -16.53
CA GLU A 257 -22.17 -11.64 -17.92
C GLU A 257 -22.85 -10.32 -18.25
N VAL A 258 -23.68 -9.82 -17.31
CA VAL A 258 -24.33 -8.52 -17.45
C VAL A 258 -23.31 -7.38 -17.40
N LEU A 259 -22.29 -7.50 -16.54
CA LEU A 259 -21.18 -6.55 -16.50
C LEU A 259 -20.35 -6.58 -17.78
N ALA A 260 -19.95 -7.76 -18.28
CA ALA A 260 -19.19 -7.91 -19.52
C ALA A 260 -19.93 -7.26 -20.71
N ALA A 261 -21.23 -7.51 -20.83
CA ALA A 261 -22.08 -6.86 -21.83
C ALA A 261 -22.15 -5.34 -21.67
N ALA A 262 -22.03 -4.82 -20.42
CA ALA A 262 -21.98 -3.39 -20.15
C ALA A 262 -20.71 -2.72 -20.73
N PHE A 263 -19.59 -3.44 -20.77
CA PHE A 263 -18.33 -2.98 -21.37
C PHE A 263 -18.25 -3.23 -22.89
N ASN A 264 -19.25 -3.91 -23.46
CA ASN A 264 -19.27 -4.34 -24.85
C ASN A 264 -18.06 -5.20 -25.21
N MET A 265 -17.71 -6.12 -24.33
CA MET A 265 -16.58 -7.04 -24.42
C MET A 265 -17.06 -8.48 -24.19
N ASP A 266 -16.31 -9.44 -24.71
CA ASP A 266 -16.50 -10.84 -24.36
C ASP A 266 -16.15 -11.07 -22.88
N LYS A 267 -16.81 -12.08 -22.26
CA LYS A 267 -16.64 -12.40 -20.84
C LYS A 267 -15.15 -12.61 -20.44
N ALA A 268 -14.39 -13.24 -21.32
CA ALA A 268 -12.95 -13.51 -21.09
C ALA A 268 -12.11 -12.23 -21.09
N ASP A 269 -12.37 -11.33 -22.04
CA ASP A 269 -11.66 -10.04 -22.13
C ASP A 269 -12.05 -9.11 -20.99
N PHE A 270 -13.32 -9.15 -20.57
CA PHE A 270 -13.81 -8.39 -19.42
C PHE A 270 -13.15 -8.82 -18.12
N LEU A 271 -13.07 -10.13 -17.84
CA LEU A 271 -12.43 -10.67 -16.63
C LEU A 271 -10.95 -10.27 -16.53
N GLY A 272 -10.27 -10.05 -17.64
CA GLY A 272 -8.90 -9.54 -17.66
C GLY A 272 -8.76 -8.06 -17.27
N ARG A 273 -9.88 -7.31 -17.19
CA ARG A 273 -9.90 -5.88 -16.84
C ARG A 273 -10.63 -5.56 -15.56
N VAL A 274 -11.29 -6.55 -14.96
CA VAL A 274 -11.85 -6.46 -13.61
C VAL A 274 -10.81 -6.93 -12.63
N VAL A 275 -10.49 -6.07 -11.69
CA VAL A 275 -9.59 -6.39 -10.59
C VAL A 275 -10.46 -6.56 -9.34
N GLU A 276 -10.50 -7.80 -8.87
CA GLU A 276 -11.23 -8.17 -7.66
C GLU A 276 -10.36 -7.92 -6.42
N VAL A 277 -10.94 -7.23 -5.43
CA VAL A 277 -10.35 -7.02 -4.11
C VAL A 277 -11.30 -7.50 -3.03
N ASP A 278 -10.76 -7.79 -1.84
CA ASP A 278 -11.56 -8.19 -0.68
C ASP A 278 -12.47 -7.03 -0.21
N ASP A 279 -11.87 -5.87 0.07
CA ASP A 279 -12.56 -4.66 0.51
C ASP A 279 -11.69 -3.42 0.20
N PHE A 280 -12.25 -2.21 0.39
CA PHE A 280 -11.52 -0.94 0.33
C PHE A 280 -11.28 -0.33 1.71
N GLY A 281 -11.60 -1.05 2.80
CA GLY A 281 -11.56 -0.53 4.17
C GLY A 281 -12.69 0.45 4.52
N ASP A 282 -13.62 0.71 3.58
CA ASP A 282 -14.89 1.43 3.79
C ASP A 282 -15.98 0.77 2.95
N SER A 283 -17.03 0.26 3.61
CA SER A 283 -18.16 -0.41 2.97
C SER A 283 -19.00 0.50 2.04
N LYS A 284 -18.77 1.81 2.08
CA LYS A 284 -19.43 2.75 1.17
C LYS A 284 -18.87 2.68 -0.24
N ILE A 285 -17.63 2.26 -0.43
CA ILE A 285 -16.98 2.18 -1.74
C ILE A 285 -17.34 0.84 -2.38
N LEU A 286 -18.09 0.88 -3.48
CA LEU A 286 -18.48 -0.31 -4.24
C LEU A 286 -17.49 -0.65 -5.35
N GLY A 287 -16.75 0.32 -5.86
CA GLY A 287 -15.74 0.11 -6.89
C GLY A 287 -15.15 1.38 -7.45
N CYS A 288 -14.11 1.22 -8.25
CA CYS A 288 -13.43 2.31 -8.95
C CYS A 288 -13.26 1.95 -10.43
N ILE A 289 -13.78 2.76 -11.33
CA ILE A 289 -13.50 2.67 -12.76
C ILE A 289 -12.44 3.71 -13.09
N CYS A 290 -11.29 3.29 -13.59
CA CYS A 290 -10.15 4.18 -13.78
C CYS A 290 -9.28 3.79 -14.99
N ASP A 291 -8.47 4.74 -15.43
CA ASP A 291 -7.33 4.48 -16.31
C ASP A 291 -6.21 3.78 -15.55
N GLU A 292 -5.47 2.87 -16.19
CA GLU A 292 -4.29 2.21 -15.61
C GLU A 292 -3.25 3.20 -15.07
N SER A 293 -3.22 4.43 -15.58
CA SER A 293 -2.33 5.48 -15.09
C SER A 293 -2.81 6.17 -13.82
N PHE A 294 -4.02 5.87 -13.33
CA PHE A 294 -4.55 6.48 -12.11
C PHE A 294 -3.71 6.13 -10.88
N LEU A 295 -3.39 4.85 -10.71
CA LEU A 295 -2.53 4.40 -9.63
C LEU A 295 -1.06 4.46 -10.08
N GLN A 296 -0.25 5.22 -9.36
CA GLN A 296 1.16 5.48 -9.64
C GLN A 296 2.00 4.81 -8.54
N ILE A 297 2.42 3.57 -8.81
CA ILE A 297 3.19 2.76 -7.85
C ILE A 297 4.57 2.51 -8.46
N TYR A 298 5.62 2.94 -7.74
CA TYR A 298 7.01 2.82 -8.18
C TYR A 298 7.86 2.24 -7.07
N ASN A 299 8.74 1.31 -7.42
CA ASN A 299 9.74 0.77 -6.52
C ASN A 299 10.97 1.68 -6.52
N ASN A 300 11.38 2.20 -5.35
CA ASN A 300 12.57 3.03 -5.21
C ASN A 300 13.76 2.21 -4.73
N GLN A 301 13.54 1.22 -3.88
CA GLN A 301 14.58 0.31 -3.41
C GLN A 301 13.94 -1.01 -2.96
N PHE A 302 14.49 -2.10 -3.49
CA PHE A 302 14.19 -3.44 -3.02
C PHE A 302 15.52 -4.13 -2.78
N ARG A 303 15.95 -4.18 -1.50
CA ARG A 303 17.28 -4.63 -1.13
C ARG A 303 17.20 -5.59 0.03
N PHE A 304 18.02 -6.62 -0.05
CA PHE A 304 18.21 -7.61 0.97
C PHE A 304 19.59 -7.43 1.63
N ASP A 305 19.60 -7.34 2.97
CA ASP A 305 20.82 -7.24 3.77
C ASP A 305 20.80 -8.31 4.87
N GLU A 306 21.97 -8.72 5.32
CA GLU A 306 22.15 -9.74 6.36
C GLU A 306 23.12 -9.30 7.44
N PHE A 307 22.92 -9.82 8.64
CA PHE A 307 23.81 -9.60 9.77
C PHE A 307 23.91 -10.86 10.65
N TYR A 308 25.11 -11.36 10.85
CA TYR A 308 25.38 -12.44 11.79
C TYR A 308 25.54 -11.89 13.22
N ASN A 309 24.73 -12.37 14.15
CA ASN A 309 24.82 -12.05 15.56
C ASN A 309 25.53 -13.17 16.32
N ALA A 310 26.81 -12.95 16.64
CA ALA A 310 27.64 -13.93 17.34
C ALA A 310 27.16 -14.22 18.77
N ARG A 311 26.43 -13.30 19.41
CA ARG A 311 25.91 -13.48 20.77
C ARG A 311 24.78 -14.50 20.83
N THR A 312 23.93 -14.52 19.80
CA THR A 312 22.76 -15.42 19.71
C THR A 312 22.99 -16.58 18.74
N MET A 313 24.14 -16.63 18.09
CA MET A 313 24.47 -17.60 17.02
C MET A 313 23.38 -17.68 15.96
N SER A 314 22.88 -16.51 15.52
CA SER A 314 21.79 -16.38 14.56
C SER A 314 22.13 -15.40 13.44
N TRP A 315 21.49 -15.58 12.30
CA TRP A 315 21.54 -14.65 11.16
C TRP A 315 20.22 -13.88 11.09
N ASN A 316 20.33 -12.56 11.09
CA ASN A 316 19.20 -11.68 10.86
C ASN A 316 19.20 -11.25 9.40
N PHE A 317 18.08 -11.43 8.74
CA PHE A 317 17.86 -11.04 7.37
C PHE A 317 16.89 -9.87 7.33
N TYR A 318 17.21 -8.87 6.53
CA TYR A 318 16.49 -7.63 6.42
C TYR A 318 16.11 -7.41 4.96
N LEU A 319 14.80 -7.39 4.65
CA LEU A 319 14.30 -6.99 3.35
C LEU A 319 13.81 -5.54 3.45
N HIS A 320 14.48 -4.64 2.74
CA HIS A 320 14.09 -3.24 2.64
C HIS A 320 13.20 -3.07 1.41
N ALA A 321 11.94 -2.69 1.62
CA ALA A 321 10.99 -2.36 0.57
C ALA A 321 10.63 -0.88 0.67
N TRP A 322 11.13 -0.07 -0.26
CA TRP A 322 10.87 1.36 -0.31
C TRP A 322 10.19 1.72 -1.61
N ASP A 323 8.99 2.28 -1.51
CA ASP A 323 8.13 2.52 -2.65
C ASP A 323 7.53 3.94 -2.62
N THR A 324 7.08 4.35 -3.79
CA THR A 324 6.25 5.54 -3.97
C THR A 324 4.84 5.08 -4.34
N PHE A 325 3.86 5.42 -3.51
CA PHE A 325 2.44 5.20 -3.74
C PHE A 325 1.76 6.53 -3.96
N ALA A 326 1.18 6.73 -5.13
CA ALA A 326 0.51 7.98 -5.48
C ALA A 326 -0.68 7.74 -6.42
N ILE A 327 -1.50 8.76 -6.58
CA ILE A 327 -2.57 8.81 -7.57
C ILE A 327 -2.31 9.95 -8.55
N SER A 328 -2.56 9.70 -9.84
CA SER A 328 -2.47 10.75 -10.86
C SER A 328 -3.72 11.63 -10.81
N PRO A 329 -3.58 12.95 -10.63
CA PRO A 329 -4.71 13.87 -10.72
C PRO A 329 -5.20 14.06 -12.16
N PHE A 330 -4.37 13.72 -13.16
CA PHE A 330 -4.67 13.91 -14.58
C PHE A 330 -5.39 12.71 -15.20
N ALA A 331 -5.25 11.51 -14.60
CA ALA A 331 -5.88 10.31 -15.09
C ALA A 331 -7.39 10.32 -14.84
N ASN A 332 -8.14 9.73 -15.75
CA ASN A 332 -9.57 9.51 -15.55
C ASN A 332 -9.81 8.45 -14.48
N ALA A 333 -10.56 8.81 -13.44
CA ALA A 333 -10.98 7.89 -12.40
C ALA A 333 -12.29 8.34 -11.76
N VAL A 334 -13.21 7.41 -11.57
CA VAL A 334 -14.47 7.63 -10.87
C VAL A 334 -14.68 6.51 -9.85
N ILE A 335 -14.82 6.91 -8.60
CA ILE A 335 -15.17 6.01 -7.50
C ILE A 335 -16.70 5.95 -7.39
N LEU A 336 -17.23 4.73 -7.39
CA LEU A 336 -18.63 4.44 -7.20
C LEU A 336 -18.86 4.15 -5.71
N ALA A 337 -19.60 5.02 -5.04
CA ALA A 337 -19.83 4.90 -3.61
C ALA A 337 -21.30 5.16 -3.24
N THR A 338 -21.74 4.64 -2.09
CA THR A 338 -23.10 4.83 -1.58
C THR A 338 -23.31 6.20 -0.93
N ALA A 339 -22.24 6.92 -0.64
CA ALA A 339 -22.28 8.26 -0.06
C ALA A 339 -21.24 9.18 -0.70
N GLU A 340 -21.44 10.48 -0.56
CA GLU A 340 -20.48 11.48 -0.99
C GLU A 340 -19.26 11.54 -0.07
N SER A 341 -18.11 11.88 -0.63
CA SER A 341 -16.91 12.20 0.14
C SER A 341 -17.06 13.55 0.86
N LYS A 342 -16.70 13.57 2.13
CA LYS A 342 -16.70 14.77 2.99
C LYS A 342 -15.37 14.91 3.70
N PRO A 343 -14.34 15.48 3.07
CA PRO A 343 -13.05 15.68 3.70
C PRO A 343 -13.14 16.53 4.98
N VAL A 344 -12.32 16.17 5.98
CA VAL A 344 -12.21 16.97 7.21
C VAL A 344 -11.65 18.35 6.87
N THR A 345 -12.32 19.39 7.36
CA THR A 345 -11.85 20.78 7.27
C THR A 345 -11.29 21.28 8.60
N ALA A 346 -11.81 20.77 9.72
CA ALA A 346 -11.31 21.04 11.07
C ALA A 346 -11.55 19.86 12.01
N ILE A 347 -10.64 19.71 12.98
CA ILE A 347 -10.71 18.72 14.06
C ILE A 347 -10.73 19.51 15.37
N SER A 348 -11.51 19.10 16.36
CA SER A 348 -11.53 19.69 17.69
C SER A 348 -11.54 18.61 18.75
N ILE A 349 -10.64 18.73 19.72
CA ILE A 349 -10.51 17.87 20.90
C ILE A 349 -10.41 18.82 22.10
N SER A 350 -11.13 18.52 23.18
CA SER A 350 -10.98 19.24 24.44
C SER A 350 -9.81 18.69 25.26
N ASP A 351 -9.22 19.52 26.11
CA ASP A 351 -8.21 19.08 27.05
C ASP A 351 -8.74 17.96 27.95
N VAL A 352 -7.87 17.02 28.29
CA VAL A 352 -8.21 15.79 28.98
C VAL A 352 -7.56 15.76 30.36
N SER A 353 -8.38 15.48 31.38
CA SER A 353 -7.89 15.22 32.74
C SER A 353 -8.14 13.76 33.07
N ALA A 354 -7.10 13.00 33.36
CA ALA A 354 -7.16 11.56 33.63
C ALA A 354 -6.41 11.21 34.92
N THR A 355 -6.66 10.00 35.45
CA THR A 355 -5.99 9.50 36.66
C THR A 355 -5.30 8.19 36.33
N VAL A 356 -4.06 8.00 36.83
CA VAL A 356 -3.28 6.77 36.62
C VAL A 356 -4.12 5.54 36.93
N GLY A 357 -4.16 4.59 36.00
CA GLY A 357 -4.89 3.32 36.12
C GLY A 357 -6.38 3.39 35.77
N THR A 358 -6.91 4.54 35.35
CA THR A 358 -8.31 4.69 34.91
C THR A 358 -8.34 5.19 33.48
N ASP A 359 -8.83 4.37 32.56
CA ASP A 359 -8.97 4.73 31.15
C ASP A 359 -10.06 5.80 30.96
N GLU A 360 -9.77 6.78 30.11
CA GLU A 360 -10.70 7.87 29.78
C GLU A 360 -11.11 7.82 28.30
N THR A 361 -12.42 7.91 28.06
CA THR A 361 -12.92 7.98 26.68
C THR A 361 -13.13 9.42 26.27
N VAL A 362 -12.43 9.85 25.21
CA VAL A 362 -12.44 11.23 24.74
C VAL A 362 -13.18 11.31 23.40
N SER A 363 -14.09 12.27 23.30
CA SER A 363 -14.82 12.56 22.07
C SER A 363 -14.05 13.54 21.20
N VAL A 364 -14.03 13.28 19.90
CA VAL A 364 -13.40 14.09 18.87
C VAL A 364 -14.48 14.64 17.94
N THR A 365 -14.50 15.95 17.73
CA THR A 365 -15.45 16.60 16.83
C THR A 365 -14.79 16.90 15.50
N LEU A 366 -15.41 16.43 14.42
CA LEU A 366 -14.97 16.66 13.04
C LEU A 366 -15.90 17.63 12.32
N THR A 367 -15.33 18.49 11.52
CA THR A 367 -16.08 19.38 10.62
C THR A 367 -15.70 19.04 9.18
N PRO A 368 -16.67 18.81 8.26
CA PRO A 368 -18.11 18.73 8.51
C PRO A 368 -18.52 17.47 9.29
N ASP A 369 -19.73 17.48 9.83
CA ASP A 369 -20.28 16.29 10.49
C ASP A 369 -20.39 15.11 9.49
N GLY A 370 -20.00 13.91 9.95
CA GLY A 370 -19.89 12.73 9.12
C GLY A 370 -18.74 12.79 8.11
N ALA A 371 -17.65 13.50 8.45
CA ALA A 371 -16.45 13.59 7.65
C ALA A 371 -15.86 12.19 7.35
N THR A 372 -15.30 12.04 6.15
CA THR A 372 -14.79 10.75 5.63
C THR A 372 -13.30 10.54 5.86
N SER A 373 -12.52 11.63 6.03
CA SER A 373 -11.07 11.55 6.27
C SER A 373 -10.72 10.68 7.47
N ASP A 374 -9.68 9.87 7.35
CA ASP A 374 -9.18 9.09 8.47
C ASP A 374 -8.32 9.94 9.41
N ILE A 375 -8.41 9.68 10.72
CA ILE A 375 -7.73 10.45 11.75
C ILE A 375 -6.83 9.52 12.57
N ASP A 376 -5.56 9.87 12.67
CA ASP A 376 -4.61 9.22 13.56
C ASP A 376 -4.40 10.04 14.83
N PHE A 377 -4.14 9.37 15.94
CA PHE A 377 -3.94 9.98 17.25
C PHE A 377 -2.60 9.56 17.83
N ILE A 378 -1.82 10.54 18.26
CA ILE A 378 -0.44 10.34 18.70
C ILE A 378 -0.25 11.03 20.05
N SER A 379 0.35 10.31 21.01
CA SER A 379 0.85 10.88 22.25
C SER A 379 2.24 11.47 22.03
N SER A 380 2.52 12.65 22.59
CA SER A 380 3.87 13.23 22.58
C SER A 380 4.80 12.54 23.58
N ASP A 381 4.24 11.85 24.60
CA ASP A 381 4.97 11.11 25.63
C ASP A 381 4.17 9.87 26.06
N GLU A 382 4.58 8.70 25.58
CA GLU A 382 3.92 7.42 25.88
C GLU A 382 4.21 6.93 27.33
N ASP A 383 5.21 7.49 28.00
CA ASP A 383 5.46 7.23 29.42
C ASP A 383 4.43 7.92 30.33
N VAL A 384 3.76 8.99 29.83
CA VAL A 384 2.67 9.68 30.53
C VAL A 384 1.32 9.06 30.19
N PHE A 385 1.01 8.90 28.90
CA PHE A 385 -0.22 8.21 28.45
C PHE A 385 -0.04 7.58 27.09
N THR A 386 -0.79 6.51 26.83
CA THR A 386 -0.97 5.96 25.50
C THR A 386 -2.40 6.17 25.00
N VAL A 387 -2.62 6.06 23.68
CA VAL A 387 -3.93 6.27 23.08
C VAL A 387 -4.32 5.08 22.21
N THR A 388 -5.59 4.66 22.31
CA THR A 388 -6.18 3.67 21.42
C THR A 388 -7.35 4.28 20.66
N LYS A 389 -7.30 4.22 19.33
CA LYS A 389 -8.38 4.68 18.46
C LYS A 389 -9.55 3.71 18.54
N ILE A 390 -10.74 4.22 18.88
CA ILE A 390 -12.02 3.49 18.82
C ILE A 390 -12.70 3.79 17.45
N SER A 391 -12.72 5.07 17.08
CA SER A 391 -13.25 5.56 15.80
C SER A 391 -12.59 6.92 15.46
N ASN A 392 -12.91 7.51 14.32
CA ASN A 392 -12.45 8.86 13.98
C ASN A 392 -12.99 9.95 14.94
N THR A 393 -14.06 9.66 15.66
CA THR A 393 -14.71 10.60 16.59
C THR A 393 -14.60 10.19 18.05
N SER A 394 -13.90 9.11 18.37
CA SER A 394 -13.74 8.60 19.75
C SER A 394 -12.43 7.86 19.92
N ILE A 395 -11.72 8.19 20.98
CA ILE A 395 -10.47 7.57 21.39
C ILE A 395 -10.50 7.16 22.84
N LYS A 396 -9.61 6.26 23.22
CA LYS A 396 -9.38 5.86 24.60
C LYS A 396 -7.98 6.27 25.01
N VAL A 397 -7.87 7.08 26.05
CA VAL A 397 -6.62 7.51 26.67
C VAL A 397 -6.34 6.56 27.84
N HIS A 398 -5.14 5.98 27.86
CA HIS A 398 -4.65 5.07 28.90
C HIS A 398 -3.55 5.78 29.72
N PRO A 399 -3.86 6.32 30.89
CA PRO A 399 -2.87 7.00 31.75
C PRO A 399 -1.84 6.02 32.33
N VAL A 400 -0.56 6.29 32.08
CA VAL A 400 0.57 5.44 32.51
C VAL A 400 1.22 6.00 33.79
N ALA A 401 1.62 7.28 33.77
CA ALA A 401 2.23 7.94 34.90
C ALA A 401 1.71 9.37 35.07
N ALA A 402 1.80 9.94 36.30
CA ALA A 402 1.42 11.33 36.55
C ALA A 402 2.35 12.28 35.79
N GLY A 403 1.76 13.24 35.07
CA GLY A 403 2.46 14.19 34.22
C GLY A 403 1.51 14.92 33.28
N SER A 404 2.07 15.72 32.37
CA SER A 404 1.32 16.37 31.30
C SER A 404 2.03 16.12 29.96
N ALA A 405 1.24 15.73 28.95
CA ALA A 405 1.72 15.52 27.60
C ALA A 405 0.65 15.94 26.59
N GLU A 406 1.02 16.13 25.33
CA GLU A 406 0.13 16.60 24.28
C GLU A 406 -0.43 15.43 23.48
N LEU A 407 -1.73 15.43 23.24
CA LEU A 407 -2.44 14.56 22.31
C LEU A 407 -2.56 15.26 20.96
N THR A 408 -1.97 14.72 19.93
CA THR A 408 -2.07 15.22 18.56
C THR A 408 -3.01 14.36 17.74
N ALA A 409 -4.01 14.97 17.11
CA ALA A 409 -4.83 14.32 16.08
C ALA A 409 -4.41 14.81 14.69
N VAL A 410 -4.20 13.88 13.77
CA VAL A 410 -3.75 14.14 12.40
C VAL A 410 -4.69 13.46 11.42
N ALA A 411 -5.33 14.26 10.57
CA ALA A 411 -6.10 13.70 9.46
C ALA A 411 -5.18 13.34 8.28
N ASP A 412 -5.56 12.34 7.51
CA ASP A 412 -4.85 11.89 6.31
C ASP A 412 -4.76 12.98 5.21
N ASN A 413 -5.58 14.02 5.28
CA ASN A 413 -5.50 15.21 4.43
C ASN A 413 -4.57 16.32 4.97
N GLY A 414 -3.85 16.05 6.07
CA GLY A 414 -2.88 16.95 6.68
C GLY A 414 -3.47 18.01 7.64
N LYS A 415 -4.76 17.92 8.01
CA LYS A 415 -5.33 18.74 9.07
C LYS A 415 -4.93 18.17 10.42
N THR A 416 -4.50 19.05 11.33
CA THR A 416 -4.04 18.67 12.67
C THR A 416 -4.70 19.50 13.74
N THR A 417 -4.82 18.96 14.94
CA THR A 417 -5.15 19.66 16.17
C THR A 417 -4.45 19.03 17.34
N THR A 418 -4.25 19.77 18.43
CA THR A 418 -3.65 19.28 19.66
C THR A 418 -4.54 19.57 20.85
N ALA A 419 -4.43 18.76 21.89
CA ALA A 419 -5.09 18.95 23.19
C ALA A 419 -4.14 18.54 24.31
N ASP A 420 -4.18 19.24 25.44
CA ASP A 420 -3.37 18.91 26.60
C ASP A 420 -4.01 17.74 27.39
N VAL A 421 -3.19 16.75 27.72
CA VAL A 421 -3.58 15.62 28.59
C VAL A 421 -2.83 15.74 29.91
N THR A 422 -3.57 15.97 30.99
CA THR A 422 -3.02 16.02 32.35
C THR A 422 -3.39 14.77 33.11
N VAL A 423 -2.39 14.00 33.53
CA VAL A 423 -2.54 12.78 34.29
C VAL A 423 -2.19 13.02 35.74
N SER A 424 -3.16 12.78 36.64
CA SER A 424 -2.98 12.86 38.09
C SER A 424 -2.58 11.49 38.66
N ALA A 425 -1.82 11.48 39.76
CA ALA A 425 -1.49 10.25 40.46
C ALA A 425 -2.75 9.53 40.98
N ALA A 426 -2.71 8.23 41.02
CA ALA A 426 -3.78 7.44 41.65
C ALA A 426 -3.96 7.85 43.12
N PRO A 427 -5.20 7.93 43.64
CA PRO A 427 -5.42 8.26 45.03
C PRO A 427 -4.71 7.22 45.94
N SER A 428 -3.87 7.69 46.85
CA SER A 428 -3.21 6.84 47.83
C SER A 428 -4.26 6.19 48.71
N THR A 429 -4.41 4.87 48.65
CA THR A 429 -5.13 4.09 49.64
C THR A 429 -4.25 3.98 50.88
N GLU A 430 -4.21 4.99 51.74
CA GLU A 430 -3.70 4.80 53.09
C GLU A 430 -4.64 3.83 53.82
N PRO A 431 -4.15 2.76 54.42
CA PRO A 431 -4.97 1.95 55.28
C PRO A 431 -5.34 2.82 56.49
N SER A 432 -6.64 3.06 56.70
CA SER A 432 -7.19 3.67 57.87
C SER A 432 -6.70 2.83 59.08
N THR A 433 -5.66 3.32 59.77
CA THR A 433 -5.31 2.85 61.10
C THR A 433 -6.38 3.39 62.04
N GLY A 434 -7.47 2.58 62.20
CA GLY A 434 -8.47 2.78 63.23
C GLY A 434 -7.81 2.57 64.60
N ALA A 435 -7.92 3.59 65.44
CA ALA A 435 -7.60 3.55 66.84
C ALA A 435 -8.57 2.69 67.63
#